data_5f9f3ed475542a018fdce38ea236580f
#
_entry.id   5f9f3ed475542a018fdce38ea236580f
#
_cell.length_a   1.000
_cell.length_b   1.000
_cell.length_c   1.000
_cell.angle_alpha   90.00
_cell.angle_beta   90.00
_cell.angle_gamma   90.00
#
_symmetry.space_group_name_H-M   'P 1'
#
loop_
_entity.id
_entity.type
_entity.pdbx_description
1 polymer ?
#
loop_
_entity_poly.entity_id
_entity_poly.type
_entity_poly.pdbx_seq_one_letter_code
_entity_poly.pdbx_strand_id
1 'polypeptide(L)'
;AIFGGCEEAPGATELFRGRKYKVYRGRGSLSAREQAHGSADRYFQTGHQKLVPEGVEGRVPYRGNASDVVFELLGGIRSGMGYLGVKTIKELQDEGQFVQITSASLKESHPHDIEITKEAPNYQVER
;
A
#
# COMPACT_ATOMS: atom_id res chain seq x y z
N ALA A 1 -1.98 -0.04 2.75
CA ALA A 1 -0.57 -0.28 3.10
C ALA A 1 0.44 0.64 2.38
N ILE A 2 -0.01 1.48 1.43
CA ILE A 2 0.90 2.35 0.67
C ILE A 2 1.76 3.21 1.61
N PHE A 3 1.13 3.94 2.53
CA PHE A 3 1.85 4.78 3.48
C PHE A 3 2.54 4.00 4.59
N GLY A 4 2.20 2.75 4.77
CA GLY A 4 2.88 1.87 5.72
C GLY A 4 4.35 1.61 5.36
N GLY A 5 4.73 1.76 4.10
CA GLY A 5 6.11 1.67 3.61
C GLY A 5 6.90 2.96 3.68
N CYS A 6 6.29 4.07 4.08
CA CYS A 6 6.97 5.36 4.16
C CYS A 6 7.86 5.48 5.40
N GLU A 7 8.88 6.34 5.30
CA GLU A 7 9.80 6.63 6.41
C GLU A 7 9.07 7.07 7.67
N GLU A 8 8.00 7.87 7.52
CA GLU A 8 7.20 8.40 8.61
C GLU A 8 6.29 7.37 9.29
N ALA A 9 6.09 6.20 8.66
CA ALA A 9 5.32 5.12 9.27
C ALA A 9 6.03 4.56 10.51
N PRO A 10 5.30 4.12 11.54
CA PRO A 10 5.88 3.74 12.82
C PRO A 10 6.66 2.40 12.79
N GLY A 11 6.55 1.60 11.77
CA GLY A 11 7.25 0.33 11.67
C GLY A 11 8.76 0.47 11.52
N ALA A 12 9.51 -0.51 12.01
CA ALA A 12 10.95 -0.57 11.81
C ALA A 12 11.29 -0.90 10.35
N THR A 13 12.42 -0.39 9.88
CA THR A 13 12.96 -0.75 8.57
C THR A 13 13.78 -2.03 8.69
N GLU A 14 13.59 -2.96 7.76
CA GLU A 14 14.39 -4.17 7.69
C GLU A 14 14.83 -4.48 6.26
N LEU A 15 15.93 -5.23 6.15
CA LEU A 15 16.42 -5.72 4.87
C LEU A 15 16.04 -7.20 4.71
N PHE A 16 15.51 -7.53 3.55
CA PHE A 16 15.19 -8.90 3.20
C PHE A 16 15.47 -9.12 1.71
N ARG A 17 16.33 -10.09 1.42
CA ARG A 17 16.76 -10.42 0.04
C ARG A 17 17.24 -9.19 -0.75
N GLY A 18 18.02 -8.32 -0.09
CA GLY A 18 18.59 -7.12 -0.72
C GLY A 18 17.63 -5.95 -0.92
N ARG A 19 16.40 -6.06 -0.45
CA ARG A 19 15.39 -5.00 -0.52
C ARG A 19 15.06 -4.47 0.87
N LYS A 20 14.73 -3.18 0.94
CA LYS A 20 14.22 -2.55 2.15
C LYS A 20 12.73 -2.73 2.28
N TYR A 21 12.31 -3.03 3.49
CA TYR A 21 10.91 -3.17 3.88
C TYR A 21 10.65 -2.43 5.18
N LYS A 22 9.40 -2.05 5.41
CA LYS A 22 8.92 -1.62 6.73
C LYS A 22 8.07 -2.73 7.32
N VAL A 23 8.26 -2.99 8.60
CA VAL A 23 7.40 -3.93 9.34
C VAL A 23 6.01 -3.32 9.43
N TYR A 24 5.01 -4.10 9.04
CA TYR A 24 3.61 -3.69 9.06
C TYR A 24 2.82 -4.64 9.93
N ARG A 25 2.01 -4.09 10.84
CA ARG A 25 1.17 -4.86 11.74
C ARG A 25 -0.26 -4.38 11.65
N GLY A 26 -1.18 -5.33 11.53
CA GLY A 26 -2.59 -5.05 11.73
C GLY A 26 -2.84 -4.68 13.20
N ARG A 27 -3.81 -3.80 13.44
CA ARG A 27 -4.10 -3.29 14.79
C ARG A 27 -4.47 -4.39 15.78
N GLY A 28 -5.06 -5.49 15.28
CA GLY A 28 -5.43 -6.64 16.09
C GLY A 28 -4.35 -7.70 16.26
N SER A 29 -3.13 -7.51 15.70
CA SER A 29 -2.04 -8.47 15.88
C SER A 29 -1.57 -8.54 17.34
N LEU A 30 -0.98 -9.66 17.73
CA LEU A 30 -0.53 -9.88 19.12
C LEU A 30 0.50 -8.82 19.55
N SER A 31 1.52 -8.55 18.74
CA SER A 31 2.55 -7.55 19.05
C SER A 31 1.96 -6.13 19.17
N ALA A 32 1.01 -5.77 18.31
CA ALA A 32 0.36 -4.47 18.38
C ALA A 32 -0.47 -4.33 19.66
N ARG A 33 -1.15 -5.40 20.09
CA ARG A 33 -1.92 -5.42 21.35
C ARG A 33 -1.03 -5.34 22.58
N GLU A 34 0.11 -5.99 22.57
CA GLU A 34 1.08 -5.93 23.67
C GLU A 34 1.65 -4.52 23.86
N GLN A 35 1.78 -3.75 22.80
CA GLN A 35 2.28 -2.37 22.83
C GLN A 35 1.19 -1.34 23.12
N ALA A 36 -0.06 -1.63 22.79
CA ALA A 36 -1.17 -0.69 22.87
C ALA A 36 -2.26 -1.22 23.79
N HIS A 37 -2.23 -0.83 25.06
CA HIS A 37 -3.23 -1.20 26.05
C HIS A 37 -4.68 -0.92 25.60
N GLY A 38 -4.90 0.18 24.90
CA GLY A 38 -6.20 0.54 24.37
C GLY A 38 -6.76 -0.45 23.36
N SER A 39 -5.91 -1.22 22.68
CA SER A 39 -6.37 -2.26 21.75
C SER A 39 -6.99 -3.45 22.48
N ALA A 40 -6.45 -3.84 23.65
CA ALA A 40 -6.99 -4.92 24.44
C ALA A 40 -8.39 -4.55 24.98
N ASP A 41 -8.57 -3.34 25.49
CA ASP A 41 -9.86 -2.83 25.95
C ASP A 41 -10.89 -2.80 24.81
N ARG A 42 -10.48 -2.35 23.64
CA ARG A 42 -11.33 -2.26 22.45
C ARG A 42 -11.89 -3.61 22.02
N TYR A 43 -11.13 -4.68 22.18
CA TYR A 43 -11.54 -6.04 21.86
C TYR A 43 -12.10 -6.81 23.07
N PHE A 44 -12.34 -6.12 24.18
CA PHE A 44 -12.88 -6.72 25.42
C PHE A 44 -12.01 -7.87 25.95
N GLN A 45 -10.69 -7.72 25.82
CA GLN A 45 -9.74 -8.74 26.25
C GLN A 45 -8.94 -8.34 27.50
N THR A 46 -9.24 -7.18 28.08
CA THR A 46 -8.63 -6.70 29.32
C THR A 46 -8.94 -7.66 30.46
N GLY A 47 -7.92 -8.11 31.18
CA GLY A 47 -8.06 -9.07 32.27
C GLY A 47 -7.94 -10.54 31.86
N HIS A 48 -7.91 -10.83 30.58
CA HIS A 48 -7.57 -12.15 30.08
C HIS A 48 -6.06 -12.36 30.12
N GLN A 49 -5.63 -13.57 30.49
CA GLN A 49 -4.21 -13.92 30.55
C GLN A 49 -3.57 -14.01 29.16
N LYS A 50 -4.37 -14.16 28.11
CA LYS A 50 -3.91 -14.41 26.76
C LYS A 50 -4.71 -13.58 25.77
N LEU A 51 -4.02 -12.74 25.00
CA LEU A 51 -4.62 -11.97 23.91
C LEU A 51 -4.80 -12.87 22.69
N VAL A 52 -5.93 -12.73 22.01
CA VAL A 52 -6.21 -13.43 20.76
C VAL A 52 -5.88 -12.46 19.61
N PRO A 53 -4.91 -12.78 18.74
CA PRO A 53 -4.58 -11.91 17.61
C PRO A 53 -5.68 -11.95 16.55
N GLU A 54 -6.11 -10.77 16.09
CA GLU A 54 -7.11 -10.61 15.03
C GLU A 54 -6.52 -10.03 13.75
N GLY A 55 -5.33 -9.45 13.82
CA GLY A 55 -4.61 -8.92 12.68
C GLY A 55 -3.39 -9.73 12.34
N VAL A 56 -2.83 -9.47 11.17
CA VAL A 56 -1.59 -10.10 10.71
C VAL A 56 -0.41 -9.17 10.86
N GLU A 57 0.77 -9.77 10.98
CA GLU A 57 2.04 -9.07 10.90
C GLU A 57 2.72 -9.42 9.58
N GLY A 58 3.39 -8.46 9.00
CA GLY A 58 4.08 -8.67 7.74
C GLY A 58 5.04 -7.53 7.45
N ARG A 59 5.46 -7.45 6.23
CA ARG A 59 6.30 -6.37 5.75
C ARG A 59 5.74 -5.79 4.47
N VAL A 60 5.94 -4.49 4.28
CA VAL A 60 5.60 -3.79 3.06
C VAL A 60 6.85 -3.17 2.46
N PRO A 61 6.95 -3.06 1.13
CA PRO A 61 8.11 -2.45 0.51
C PRO A 61 8.33 -1.02 1.02
N TYR A 62 9.59 -0.69 1.29
CA TYR A 62 9.97 0.67 1.68
C TYR A 62 9.76 1.63 0.51
N ARG A 63 9.14 2.76 0.78
CA ARG A 63 8.76 3.72 -0.27
C ARG A 63 9.39 5.09 -0.14
N GLY A 64 10.27 5.29 0.82
CA GLY A 64 10.87 6.59 1.07
C GLY A 64 9.92 7.52 1.83
N ASN A 65 10.01 8.81 1.57
CA ASN A 65 9.21 9.80 2.26
C ASN A 65 7.75 9.81 1.77
N ALA A 66 6.82 10.10 2.68
CA ALA A 66 5.39 10.20 2.33
C ALA A 66 5.14 11.28 1.25
N SER A 67 5.91 12.36 1.27
CA SER A 67 5.83 13.41 0.24
C SER A 67 6.11 12.89 -1.17
N ASP A 68 7.06 11.96 -1.32
CA ASP A 68 7.37 11.35 -2.60
C ASP A 68 6.22 10.46 -3.08
N VAL A 69 5.62 9.71 -2.18
CA VAL A 69 4.44 8.88 -2.49
C VAL A 69 3.26 9.75 -2.93
N VAL A 70 3.00 10.85 -2.23
CA VAL A 70 1.93 11.79 -2.62
C VAL A 70 2.23 12.40 -3.98
N PHE A 71 3.46 12.77 -4.26
CA PHE A 71 3.88 13.31 -5.55
C PHE A 71 3.61 12.31 -6.69
N GLU A 72 3.95 11.05 -6.49
CA GLU A 72 3.70 9.99 -7.47
C GLU A 72 2.19 9.77 -7.70
N LEU A 73 1.40 9.75 -6.64
CA LEU A 73 -0.06 9.60 -6.74
C LEU A 73 -0.69 10.78 -7.49
N LEU A 74 -0.25 12.00 -7.21
CA LEU A 74 -0.73 13.19 -7.94
C LEU A 74 -0.33 13.15 -9.41
N GLY A 75 0.88 12.66 -9.70
CA GLY A 75 1.33 12.44 -11.08
C GLY A 75 0.43 11.47 -11.82
N GLY A 76 0.03 10.38 -11.17
CA GLY A 76 -0.92 9.42 -11.72
C GLY A 76 -2.29 10.02 -12.01
N ILE A 77 -2.82 10.82 -11.09
CA ILE A 77 -4.10 11.53 -11.29
C ILE A 77 -4.00 12.49 -12.47
N ARG A 78 -2.94 13.29 -12.55
CA ARG A 78 -2.72 14.23 -13.66
C ARG A 78 -2.64 13.51 -15.01
N SER A 79 -1.94 12.39 -15.05
CA SER A 79 -1.86 11.57 -16.27
C SER A 79 -3.23 11.04 -16.68
N GLY A 80 -3.99 10.52 -15.74
CA GLY A 80 -5.36 10.04 -15.99
C GLY A 80 -6.26 11.16 -16.50
N MET A 81 -6.18 12.34 -15.91
CA MET A 81 -6.92 13.52 -16.36
C MET A 81 -6.52 13.92 -17.78
N GLY A 82 -5.23 13.84 -18.11
CA GLY A 82 -4.73 14.09 -19.46
C GLY A 82 -5.29 13.12 -20.48
N TYR A 83 -5.35 11.84 -20.15
CA TYR A 83 -5.95 10.82 -21.04
C TYR A 83 -7.44 11.04 -21.28
N LEU A 84 -8.18 11.50 -20.26
CA LEU A 84 -9.60 11.78 -20.38
C LEU A 84 -9.90 13.17 -20.97
N GLY A 85 -8.90 14.04 -21.07
CA GLY A 85 -9.09 15.41 -21.56
C GLY A 85 -9.82 16.30 -20.57
N VAL A 86 -9.79 16.01 -19.29
CA VAL A 86 -10.46 16.78 -18.23
C VAL A 86 -9.48 17.70 -17.51
N LYS A 87 -9.96 18.83 -16.99
CA LYS A 87 -9.15 19.87 -16.36
C LYS A 87 -9.32 19.97 -14.86
N THR A 88 -10.39 19.41 -14.31
CA THR A 88 -10.70 19.46 -12.88
C THR A 88 -11.01 18.07 -12.33
N ILE A 89 -10.88 17.91 -11.03
CA ILE A 89 -11.25 16.67 -10.34
C ILE A 89 -12.74 16.38 -10.49
N LYS A 90 -13.57 17.42 -10.46
CA LYS A 90 -15.00 17.27 -10.67
C LYS A 90 -15.34 16.71 -12.06
N GLU A 91 -14.69 17.23 -13.08
CA GLU A 91 -14.85 16.70 -14.45
C GLU A 91 -14.37 15.25 -14.53
N LEU A 92 -13.26 14.91 -13.87
CA LEU A 92 -12.78 13.53 -13.80
C LEU A 92 -13.84 12.59 -13.20
N GLN A 93 -14.49 13.01 -12.13
CA GLN A 93 -15.54 12.23 -11.47
C GLN A 93 -16.80 12.11 -12.33
N ASP A 94 -17.17 13.17 -13.01
CA ASP A 94 -18.41 13.23 -13.81
C ASP A 94 -18.25 12.54 -15.17
N GLU A 95 -17.08 12.65 -15.79
CA GLU A 95 -16.84 12.16 -17.16
C GLU A 95 -16.08 10.83 -17.21
N GLY A 96 -15.47 10.40 -16.11
CA GLY A 96 -14.80 9.12 -16.03
C GLY A 96 -15.75 7.95 -16.23
N GLN A 97 -15.36 7.00 -17.07
CA GLN A 97 -16.14 5.79 -17.33
C GLN A 97 -15.29 4.57 -17.01
N PHE A 98 -15.85 3.67 -16.24
CA PHE A 98 -15.18 2.41 -15.91
C PHE A 98 -15.60 1.34 -16.91
N VAL A 99 -14.66 0.49 -17.25
CA VAL A 99 -14.93 -0.71 -18.04
C VAL A 99 -14.53 -1.94 -17.24
N GLN A 100 -15.32 -2.99 -17.34
CA GLN A 100 -14.98 -4.27 -16.74
C GLN A 100 -14.02 -4.99 -17.67
N ILE A 101 -12.91 -5.46 -17.13
CA ILE A 101 -11.89 -6.18 -17.91
C ILE A 101 -11.70 -7.59 -17.36
N THR A 102 -11.16 -8.47 -18.20
CA THR A 102 -10.76 -9.81 -17.79
C THR A 102 -9.35 -9.81 -17.20
N SER A 103 -8.98 -10.91 -16.52
CA SER A 103 -7.60 -11.11 -16.05
C SER A 103 -6.60 -11.10 -17.22
N ALA A 104 -6.98 -11.61 -18.38
CA ALA A 104 -6.15 -11.58 -19.57
C ALA A 104 -5.91 -10.15 -20.06
N SER A 105 -6.95 -9.30 -20.08
CA SER A 105 -6.81 -7.88 -20.43
C SER A 105 -5.94 -7.14 -19.43
N LEU A 106 -6.05 -7.43 -18.14
CA LEU A 106 -5.20 -6.84 -17.13
C LEU A 106 -3.73 -7.19 -17.37
N LYS A 107 -3.44 -8.45 -17.63
CA LYS A 107 -2.07 -8.91 -17.95
C LYS A 107 -1.51 -8.24 -19.19
N GLU A 108 -2.32 -8.09 -20.23
CA GLU A 108 -1.92 -7.43 -21.49
C GLU A 108 -1.62 -5.94 -21.28
N SER A 109 -2.28 -5.29 -20.32
CA SER A 109 -2.09 -3.87 -20.00
C SER A 109 -0.79 -3.59 -19.24
N HIS A 110 -0.13 -4.60 -18.73
CA HIS A 110 1.16 -4.50 -18.05
C HIS A 110 2.29 -4.96 -18.97
N PRO A 111 3.56 -4.63 -18.66
CA PRO A 111 4.69 -5.24 -19.36
C PRO A 111 4.59 -6.77 -19.29
N HIS A 112 4.58 -7.42 -20.46
CA HIS A 112 4.46 -8.87 -20.57
C HIS A 112 5.51 -9.41 -21.56
N ASP A 113 5.82 -10.70 -21.44
CA ASP A 113 6.80 -11.38 -22.29
C ASP A 113 8.20 -10.77 -22.25
N ILE A 114 8.50 -10.01 -21.20
CA ILE A 114 9.82 -9.45 -20.93
C ILE A 114 10.20 -9.64 -19.47
N GLU A 115 11.50 -9.73 -19.21
CA GLU A 115 12.02 -9.66 -17.85
C GLU A 115 12.29 -8.20 -17.48
N ILE A 116 11.65 -7.72 -16.41
CA ILE A 116 11.84 -6.34 -15.95
C ILE A 116 13.14 -6.27 -15.16
N THR A 117 14.15 -5.57 -15.72
CA THR A 117 15.44 -5.39 -15.08
C THR A 117 15.53 -4.09 -14.28
N LYS A 118 14.68 -3.11 -14.62
CA LYS A 118 14.57 -1.82 -13.90
C LYS A 118 13.10 -1.43 -13.79
N GLU A 119 12.60 -1.39 -12.56
CA GLU A 119 11.21 -1.02 -12.29
C GLU A 119 11.03 0.50 -12.38
N ALA A 120 9.86 0.94 -12.89
CA ALA A 120 9.46 2.33 -12.78
C ALA A 120 9.15 2.67 -11.30
N PRO A 121 9.27 3.96 -10.87
CA PRO A 121 9.08 4.32 -9.47
C PRO A 121 7.73 3.92 -8.87
N ASN A 122 6.68 3.91 -9.68
CA ASN A 122 5.32 3.59 -9.27
C ASN A 122 4.83 2.21 -9.72
N TYR A 123 5.73 1.39 -10.26
CA TYR A 123 5.43 0.03 -10.69
C TYR A 123 6.43 -0.95 -10.08
N GLN A 124 5.92 -1.92 -9.34
CA GLN A 124 6.74 -2.97 -8.72
C GLN A 124 6.21 -4.33 -9.14
N VAL A 125 7.13 -5.22 -9.46
CA VAL A 125 6.81 -6.61 -9.80
C VAL A 125 6.75 -7.42 -8.52
N GLU A 126 5.70 -8.21 -8.34
CA GLU A 126 5.64 -9.20 -7.28
C GLU A 126 6.68 -10.30 -7.53
N ARG A 127 7.44 -10.60 -6.52
CA ARG A 127 8.53 -11.59 -6.60
C ARG A 127 8.37 -12.67 -5.55
#